data_d8cfe180f35f8edd491fd2e6e1bd3f58
#
_entry.id   d8cfe180f35f8edd491fd2e6e1bd3f58
#
_cell.length_a   1.000
_cell.length_b   1.000
_cell.length_c   1.000
_cell.angle_alpha   90.00
_cell.angle_beta   90.00
_cell.angle_gamma   90.00
#
_symmetry.space_group_name_H-M   'P 1'
#
loop_
_entity.id
_entity.type
_entity.pdbx_description
1 polymer ?
#
loop_
_entity_poly.entity_id
_entity_poly.type
_entity_poly.pdbx_seq_one_letter_code
_entity_poly.pdbx_strand_id
1 'polypeptide(L)'
;MAQLISIKKVVVGPKNLTATVELSAKAPRLTSENPEATKRLLELLPGLSEHLCLGDADARFGLVAEDTEVAHLLEHVTVELLALTNLAGDVASGKTSLVDSRRGLYEIILACPDDVLVAASLSSAAWLLNWAYGNQEDADPDINAI
;
A
#
# COMPACT_ATOMS: atom_id res chain seq x y z
N MET A 1 -18.61 -1.01 -3.65
CA MET A 1 -17.29 -1.64 -3.37
C MET A 1 -17.17 -1.92 -1.88
N ALA A 2 -16.83 -3.15 -1.53
CA ALA A 2 -16.62 -3.50 -0.12
C ALA A 2 -15.36 -2.82 0.40
N GLN A 3 -15.43 -2.26 1.59
CA GLN A 3 -14.28 -1.60 2.20
C GLN A 3 -13.53 -2.61 3.08
N LEU A 4 -12.51 -3.24 2.49
CA LEU A 4 -11.69 -4.24 3.16
C LEU A 4 -10.55 -3.60 3.96
N ILE A 5 -10.07 -2.46 3.50
CA ILE A 5 -8.96 -1.73 4.10
C ILE A 5 -9.46 -0.34 4.48
N SER A 6 -9.29 0.04 5.74
CA SER A 6 -9.71 1.35 6.25
C SER A 6 -8.54 2.06 6.90
N ILE A 7 -8.37 3.33 6.56
CA ILE A 7 -7.39 4.19 7.23
C ILE A 7 -8.09 4.77 8.46
N LYS A 8 -7.63 4.40 9.66
CA LYS A 8 -8.28 4.78 10.92
C LYS A 8 -7.73 6.07 11.51
N LYS A 9 -6.45 6.30 11.32
CA LYS A 9 -5.77 7.45 11.93
C LYS A 9 -4.54 7.81 11.11
N VAL A 10 -4.30 9.11 10.96
CA VAL A 10 -3.09 9.62 10.32
C VAL A 10 -2.49 10.67 11.25
N VAL A 11 -1.22 10.51 11.57
CA VAL A 11 -0.47 11.48 12.37
C VAL A 11 0.68 12.00 11.51
N VAL A 12 0.73 13.31 11.31
CA VAL A 12 1.79 13.96 10.54
C VAL A 12 2.82 14.50 11.51
N GLY A 13 4.04 14.00 11.40
CA GLY A 13 5.18 14.50 12.15
C GLY A 13 6.09 15.34 11.27
N PRO A 14 7.19 15.87 11.83
CA PRO A 14 8.08 16.75 11.06
C PRO A 14 8.78 16.05 9.90
N LYS A 15 8.97 14.74 9.96
CA LYS A 15 9.67 13.98 8.89
C LYS A 15 8.88 12.81 8.34
N ASN A 16 7.90 12.31 9.09
CA ASN A 16 7.16 11.11 8.75
C ASN A 16 5.67 11.31 8.93
N LEU A 17 4.91 10.58 8.11
CA LEU A 17 3.48 10.38 8.31
C LEU A 17 3.30 8.96 8.84
N THR A 18 2.53 8.81 9.93
CA THR A 18 2.21 7.51 10.51
C THR A 18 0.73 7.26 10.34
N ALA A 19 0.38 6.19 9.65
CA ALA A 19 -1.02 5.80 9.41
C ALA A 19 -1.33 4.51 10.15
N THR A 20 -2.49 4.47 10.80
CA THR A 20 -3.05 3.24 11.36
C THR A 20 -4.12 2.76 10.39
N VAL A 21 -3.96 1.53 9.89
CA VAL A 21 -4.89 0.93 8.94
C VAL A 21 -5.48 -0.34 9.54
N GLU A 22 -6.73 -0.61 9.20
CA GLU A 22 -7.43 -1.82 9.66
C GLU A 22 -7.87 -2.64 8.47
N LEU A 23 -7.56 -3.94 8.51
CA LEU A 23 -8.10 -4.90 7.57
C LEU A 23 -9.34 -5.52 8.17
N SER A 24 -10.45 -5.52 7.42
CA SER A 24 -11.68 -6.16 7.89
C SER A 24 -11.49 -7.68 8.00
N ALA A 25 -12.38 -8.34 8.73
CA ALA A 25 -12.31 -9.81 8.88
C ALA A 25 -12.41 -10.53 7.53
N LYS A 26 -12.99 -9.90 6.52
CA LYS A 26 -13.15 -10.48 5.18
C LYS A 26 -11.97 -10.20 4.27
N ALA A 27 -11.06 -9.30 4.67
CA ALA A 27 -9.91 -8.96 3.86
C ALA A 27 -8.84 -10.04 3.95
N PRO A 28 -8.12 -10.31 2.84
CA PRO A 28 -6.95 -11.17 2.94
C PRO A 28 -5.86 -10.46 3.75
N ARG A 29 -5.19 -11.21 4.62
CA ARG A 29 -4.05 -10.72 5.40
C ARG A 29 -2.75 -10.83 4.62
N LEU A 30 -2.66 -11.82 3.76
CA LEU A 30 -1.49 -12.08 2.93
C LEU A 30 -1.86 -11.98 1.46
N THR A 31 -0.93 -11.48 0.66
CA THR A 31 -1.13 -11.36 -0.79
C THR A 31 -1.33 -12.72 -1.45
N SER A 32 -0.76 -13.78 -0.87
CA SER A 32 -0.93 -15.14 -1.37
C SER A 32 -2.33 -15.70 -1.20
N GLU A 33 -3.16 -15.09 -0.37
CA GLU A 33 -4.56 -15.52 -0.17
C GLU A 33 -5.45 -15.17 -1.36
N ASN A 34 -5.04 -14.20 -2.19
CA ASN A 34 -5.72 -13.88 -3.44
C ASN A 34 -4.68 -13.51 -4.50
N PRO A 35 -4.05 -14.51 -5.10
CA PRO A 35 -2.94 -14.27 -6.05
C PRO A 35 -3.38 -13.52 -7.31
N GLU A 36 -4.62 -13.69 -7.74
CA GLU A 36 -5.12 -13.00 -8.93
C GLU A 36 -5.23 -11.50 -8.73
N ALA A 37 -5.76 -11.07 -7.58
CA ALA A 37 -5.85 -9.66 -7.24
C ALA A 37 -4.46 -9.04 -7.11
N THR A 38 -3.55 -9.74 -6.45
CA THR A 38 -2.16 -9.30 -6.33
C THR A 38 -1.51 -9.14 -7.69
N LYS A 39 -1.71 -10.10 -8.57
CA LYS A 39 -1.17 -10.05 -9.94
C LYS A 39 -1.70 -8.84 -10.71
N ARG A 40 -2.99 -8.53 -10.58
CA ARG A 40 -3.59 -7.36 -11.24
C ARG A 40 -2.93 -6.06 -10.80
N LEU A 41 -2.68 -5.93 -9.50
CA LEU A 41 -1.98 -4.74 -8.97
C LEU A 41 -0.56 -4.62 -9.51
N LEU A 42 0.17 -5.74 -9.57
CA LEU A 42 1.52 -5.75 -10.11
C LEU A 42 1.56 -5.42 -11.60
N GLU A 43 0.53 -5.80 -12.35
CA GLU A 43 0.41 -5.47 -13.77
C GLU A 43 0.08 -3.99 -13.99
N LEU A 44 -0.77 -3.40 -13.11
CA LEU A 44 -1.11 -1.98 -13.19
C LEU A 44 0.06 -1.09 -12.76
N LEU A 45 0.87 -1.56 -11.83
CA LEU A 45 1.99 -0.81 -11.26
C LEU A 45 3.27 -1.62 -11.36
N PRO A 46 3.82 -1.77 -12.58
CA PRO A 46 4.99 -2.65 -12.78
C PRO A 46 6.24 -2.19 -12.03
N GLY A 47 6.34 -0.90 -11.69
CA GLY A 47 7.45 -0.37 -10.90
C GLY A 47 7.54 -0.92 -9.48
N LEU A 48 6.46 -1.50 -8.96
CA LEU A 48 6.47 -2.10 -7.62
C LEU A 48 7.56 -3.15 -7.43
N SER A 49 7.80 -3.96 -8.46
CA SER A 49 8.77 -5.04 -8.38
C SER A 49 10.21 -4.56 -8.14
N GLU A 50 10.49 -3.31 -8.45
CA GLU A 50 11.82 -2.72 -8.29
C GLU A 50 12.04 -2.06 -6.93
N HIS A 51 10.99 -1.92 -6.11
CA HIS A 51 11.12 -1.32 -4.78
C HIS A 51 11.99 -2.19 -3.88
N LEU A 52 12.79 -1.52 -3.05
CA LEU A 52 13.57 -2.21 -2.01
C LEU A 52 12.77 -2.19 -0.72
N CYS A 53 12.76 -3.32 -0.01
CA CYS A 53 12.11 -3.44 1.30
C CYS A 53 13.11 -3.04 2.38
N LEU A 54 12.70 -2.11 3.24
CA LEU A 54 13.52 -1.72 4.39
C LEU A 54 13.49 -2.85 5.42
N GLY A 55 14.65 -3.15 5.99
CA GLY A 55 14.78 -4.18 7.02
C GLY A 55 15.23 -5.54 6.49
N ASP A 56 14.97 -5.83 5.21
CA ASP A 56 15.49 -7.03 4.54
C ASP A 56 16.56 -6.57 3.56
N ALA A 57 17.81 -6.73 3.93
CA ALA A 57 18.93 -6.26 3.13
C ALA A 57 18.82 -6.79 1.69
N ASP A 58 18.80 -5.87 0.74
CA ASP A 58 18.81 -6.14 -0.70
C ASP A 58 17.57 -6.85 -1.25
N ALA A 59 16.50 -7.03 -0.45
CA ALA A 59 15.29 -7.66 -0.96
C ALA A 59 14.47 -6.68 -1.80
N ARG A 60 14.21 -7.05 -3.04
CA ARG A 60 13.29 -6.31 -3.89
C ARG A 60 11.86 -6.75 -3.59
N PHE A 61 10.93 -5.80 -3.63
CA PHE A 61 9.54 -6.11 -3.36
C PHE A 61 9.00 -7.18 -4.31
N GLY A 62 9.44 -7.20 -5.56
CA GLY A 62 9.05 -8.23 -6.52
C GLY A 62 9.33 -9.67 -6.08
N LEU A 63 10.31 -9.88 -5.20
CA LEU A 63 10.65 -11.21 -4.69
C LEU A 63 9.68 -11.67 -3.59
N VAL A 64 9.00 -10.75 -2.93
CA VAL A 64 8.12 -11.07 -1.78
C VAL A 64 6.66 -10.72 -2.04
N ALA A 65 6.35 -9.99 -3.12
CA ALA A 65 5.02 -9.43 -3.40
C ALA A 65 3.92 -10.50 -3.46
N GLU A 66 4.24 -11.70 -3.91
CA GLU A 66 3.25 -12.78 -4.05
C GLU A 66 2.91 -13.45 -2.72
N ASP A 67 3.71 -13.27 -1.69
CA ASP A 67 3.47 -13.83 -0.37
C ASP A 67 4.01 -12.91 0.72
N THR A 68 3.30 -11.82 0.96
CA THR A 68 3.62 -10.87 2.01
C THR A 68 2.32 -10.31 2.59
N GLU A 69 2.41 -9.53 3.66
CA GLU A 69 1.24 -8.90 4.24
C GLU A 69 0.60 -7.88 3.29
N VAL A 70 -0.73 -7.88 3.20
CA VAL A 70 -1.45 -6.91 2.36
C VAL A 70 -1.16 -5.47 2.81
N ALA A 71 -0.98 -5.25 4.12
CA ALA A 71 -0.59 -3.93 4.62
C ALA A 71 0.79 -3.49 4.10
N HIS A 72 1.72 -4.43 3.94
CA HIS A 72 3.02 -4.16 3.34
C HIS A 72 2.87 -3.77 1.86
N LEU A 73 1.99 -4.46 1.14
CA LEU A 73 1.66 -4.10 -0.23
C LEU A 73 1.08 -2.68 -0.29
N LEU A 74 0.19 -2.32 0.65
CA LEU A 74 -0.37 -0.97 0.73
C LEU A 74 0.73 0.09 0.86
N GLU A 75 1.72 -0.17 1.71
CA GLU A 75 2.87 0.73 1.85
C GLU A 75 3.57 0.95 0.51
N HIS A 76 3.90 -0.12 -0.20
CA HIS A 76 4.62 -0.03 -1.47
C HIS A 76 3.77 0.59 -2.59
N VAL A 77 2.48 0.32 -2.63
CA VAL A 77 1.57 0.95 -3.61
C VAL A 77 1.51 2.46 -3.35
N THR A 78 1.47 2.88 -2.09
CA THR A 78 1.49 4.30 -1.73
C THR A 78 2.76 4.97 -2.24
N VAL A 79 3.91 4.34 -2.00
CA VAL A 79 5.21 4.88 -2.46
C VAL A 79 5.27 4.95 -3.98
N GLU A 80 4.75 3.94 -4.67
CA GLU A 80 4.73 3.94 -6.14
C GLU A 80 3.85 5.06 -6.71
N LEU A 81 2.65 5.22 -6.17
CA LEU A 81 1.76 6.32 -6.61
C LEU A 81 2.41 7.67 -6.37
N LEU A 82 3.07 7.82 -5.22
CA LEU A 82 3.77 9.05 -4.88
C LEU A 82 4.90 9.33 -5.87
N ALA A 83 5.68 8.31 -6.22
CA ALA A 83 6.76 8.43 -7.19
C ALA A 83 6.25 8.81 -8.59
N LEU A 84 5.11 8.26 -9.00
CA LEU A 84 4.50 8.53 -10.30
C LEU A 84 4.01 9.97 -10.45
N THR A 85 3.80 10.70 -9.34
CA THR A 85 3.42 12.11 -9.42
C THR A 85 4.57 12.99 -9.90
N ASN A 86 5.81 12.56 -9.74
CA ASN A 86 7.02 13.35 -10.00
C ASN A 86 7.10 14.65 -9.17
N LEU A 87 6.31 14.76 -8.11
CA LEU A 87 6.24 15.96 -7.27
C LEU A 87 6.97 15.79 -5.94
N ALA A 88 7.17 14.56 -5.49
CA ALA A 88 7.72 14.28 -4.16
C ALA A 88 9.23 14.04 -4.14
N GLY A 89 9.91 14.06 -5.29
CA GLY A 89 11.34 13.73 -5.37
C GLY A 89 11.59 12.26 -5.11
N ASP A 90 12.76 11.93 -4.59
CA ASP A 90 13.10 10.54 -4.26
C ASP A 90 12.44 10.14 -2.95
N VAL A 91 11.50 9.22 -3.01
CA VAL A 91 10.80 8.73 -1.83
C VAL A 91 11.22 7.27 -1.60
N ALA A 92 11.80 7.03 -0.44
CA ALA A 92 12.13 5.67 -0.02
C ALA A 92 10.89 4.97 0.51
N SER A 93 10.88 3.65 0.43
CA SER A 93 9.83 2.84 1.07
C SER A 93 9.79 3.12 2.57
N GLY A 94 8.63 3.02 3.14
CA GLY A 94 8.43 3.20 4.57
C GLY A 94 8.59 1.91 5.35
N LYS A 95 7.84 1.78 6.42
CA LYS A 95 7.86 0.61 7.30
C LYS A 95 6.43 0.24 7.68
N THR A 96 6.14 -1.06 7.61
CA THR A 96 4.84 -1.62 8.01
C THR A 96 5.04 -2.52 9.22
N SER A 97 4.22 -2.36 10.24
CA SER A 97 4.27 -3.16 11.47
C SER A 97 2.87 -3.62 11.87
N LEU A 98 2.77 -4.86 12.35
CA LEU A 98 1.53 -5.37 12.92
C LEU A 98 1.34 -4.80 14.33
N VAL A 99 0.18 -4.19 14.58
CA VAL A 99 -0.16 -3.59 15.87
C VAL A 99 -1.06 -4.51 16.69
N ASP A 100 -2.12 -5.03 16.08
CA ASP A 100 -3.08 -5.91 16.75
C ASP A 100 -3.62 -6.93 15.74
N SER A 101 -3.20 -8.18 15.91
CA SER A 101 -3.57 -9.25 14.99
C SER A 101 -5.06 -9.60 15.04
N ARG A 102 -5.69 -9.44 16.19
CA ARG A 102 -7.13 -9.75 16.32
C ARG A 102 -7.97 -8.78 15.51
N ARG A 103 -7.61 -7.50 15.56
CA ARG A 103 -8.32 -6.44 14.87
C ARG A 103 -7.84 -6.21 13.44
N GLY A 104 -6.72 -6.82 13.06
CA GLY A 104 -6.12 -6.55 11.75
C GLY A 104 -5.57 -5.14 11.65
N LEU A 105 -5.03 -4.60 12.74
CA LEU A 105 -4.46 -3.26 12.78
C LEU A 105 -2.98 -3.29 12.44
N TYR A 106 -2.59 -2.41 11.55
CA TYR A 106 -1.22 -2.21 11.13
C TYR A 106 -0.86 -0.74 11.21
N GLU A 107 0.41 -0.48 11.39
CA GLU A 107 0.97 0.86 11.36
C GLU A 107 1.92 0.97 10.17
N ILE A 108 1.72 2.01 9.36
CA ILE A 108 2.56 2.30 8.21
C ILE A 108 3.22 3.66 8.44
N ILE A 109 4.54 3.69 8.40
CA ILE A 109 5.33 4.92 8.53
C ILE A 109 5.91 5.24 7.17
N LEU A 110 5.65 6.44 6.68
CA LEU A 110 6.11 6.91 5.38
C LEU A 110 6.90 8.20 5.54
N ALA A 111 7.97 8.34 4.75
CA ALA A 111 8.65 9.62 4.65
C ALA A 111 7.65 10.65 4.11
N CYS A 112 7.66 11.86 4.68
CA CYS A 112 6.63 12.83 4.42
C CYS A 112 7.21 14.16 3.94
N PRO A 113 7.65 14.26 2.66
CA PRO A 113 8.10 15.54 2.09
C PRO A 113 6.95 16.53 1.89
N ASP A 114 5.73 16.02 1.68
CA ASP A 114 4.51 16.82 1.52
C ASP A 114 3.34 16.02 2.07
N ASP A 115 2.77 16.49 3.19
CA ASP A 115 1.72 15.76 3.92
C ASP A 115 0.45 15.55 3.09
N VAL A 116 0.04 16.54 2.30
CA VAL A 116 -1.14 16.42 1.44
C VAL A 116 -0.92 15.36 0.37
N LEU A 117 0.24 15.40 -0.28
CA LEU A 117 0.57 14.48 -1.35
C LEU A 117 0.69 13.03 -0.84
N VAL A 118 1.35 12.84 0.29
CA VAL A 118 1.52 11.51 0.90
C VAL A 118 0.18 10.95 1.37
N ALA A 119 -0.64 11.77 2.04
CA ALA A 119 -1.96 11.35 2.50
C ALA A 119 -2.89 11.01 1.32
N ALA A 120 -2.86 11.79 0.25
CA ALA A 120 -3.65 11.52 -0.95
C ALA A 120 -3.18 10.22 -1.63
N SER A 121 -1.87 9.99 -1.70
CA SER A 121 -1.32 8.75 -2.28
C SER A 121 -1.73 7.53 -1.46
N LEU A 122 -1.71 7.63 -0.14
CA LEU A 122 -2.16 6.56 0.75
C LEU A 122 -3.65 6.26 0.55
N SER A 123 -4.47 7.30 0.46
CA SER A 123 -5.91 7.15 0.23
C SER A 123 -6.20 6.48 -1.12
N SER A 124 -5.50 6.89 -2.17
CA SER A 124 -5.63 6.28 -3.50
C SER A 124 -5.13 4.83 -3.50
N ALA A 125 -4.04 4.55 -2.79
CA ALA A 125 -3.53 3.19 -2.66
C ALA A 125 -4.54 2.28 -1.95
N ALA A 126 -5.15 2.76 -0.88
CA ALA A 126 -6.19 2.01 -0.17
C ALA A 126 -7.38 1.72 -1.10
N TRP A 127 -7.78 2.70 -1.91
CA TRP A 127 -8.83 2.51 -2.90
C TRP A 127 -8.47 1.43 -3.92
N LEU A 128 -7.23 1.45 -4.42
CA LEU A 128 -6.77 0.43 -5.38
C LEU A 128 -6.80 -0.98 -4.78
N LEU A 129 -6.36 -1.14 -3.54
CA LEU A 129 -6.39 -2.43 -2.89
C LEU A 129 -7.83 -2.89 -2.62
N ASN A 130 -8.72 -1.99 -2.22
CA ASN A 130 -10.14 -2.31 -2.08
C ASN A 130 -10.76 -2.74 -3.40
N TRP A 131 -10.39 -2.09 -4.50
CA TRP A 131 -10.83 -2.49 -5.82
C TRP A 131 -10.30 -3.89 -6.19
N ALA A 132 -9.00 -4.12 -6.03
CA ALA A 132 -8.37 -5.37 -6.45
C ALA A 132 -8.85 -6.57 -5.64
N TYR A 133 -8.93 -6.43 -4.32
CA TYR A 133 -9.28 -7.54 -3.43
C TYR A 133 -10.77 -7.66 -3.17
N GLY A 134 -11.54 -6.59 -3.36
CA GLY A 134 -12.94 -6.57 -3.04
C GLY A 134 -13.89 -6.56 -4.22
N ASN A 135 -13.44 -6.17 -5.40
CA ASN A 135 -14.33 -5.92 -6.53
C ASN A 135 -13.66 -6.19 -7.88
N GLN A 136 -13.36 -7.46 -8.10
CA GLN A 136 -12.57 -7.91 -9.26
C GLN A 136 -13.30 -7.77 -10.60
N GLU A 137 -14.61 -7.56 -10.59
CA GLU A 137 -15.43 -7.46 -11.80
C GLU A 137 -15.42 -6.07 -12.42
N ASP A 138 -15.00 -5.06 -11.67
CA ASP A 138 -14.92 -3.70 -12.17
C ASP A 138 -13.79 -3.54 -13.19
N ALA A 139 -13.97 -2.60 -14.10
CA ALA A 139 -12.95 -2.27 -15.11
C ALA A 139 -11.66 -1.80 -14.42
N ASP A 140 -10.53 -2.02 -15.08
CA ASP A 140 -9.24 -1.57 -14.59
C ASP A 140 -9.25 -0.03 -14.42
N PRO A 141 -8.75 0.47 -13.28
CA PRO A 141 -8.68 1.91 -13.07
C PRO A 141 -7.63 2.57 -13.97
N ASP A 142 -7.86 3.84 -14.26
CA ASP A 142 -6.86 4.66 -14.95
C ASP A 142 -5.90 5.21 -13.88
N ILE A 143 -4.71 4.65 -13.83
CA ILE A 143 -3.70 5.02 -12.85
C ILE A 143 -3.31 6.50 -12.98
N ASN A 144 -3.31 7.03 -14.19
CA ASN A 144 -2.94 8.43 -14.41
C ASN A 144 -3.99 9.41 -13.87
N ALA A 145 -5.22 8.96 -13.65
CA ALA A 145 -6.31 9.78 -13.14
C ALA A 145 -6.44 9.72 -11.60
N ILE A 146 -5.67 8.88 -10.96
CA ILE A 146 -5.73 8.71 -9.50
C ILE A 146 -4.85 9.74 -8.79
#